data_ec9de6bf0cddb5189c40d541932a0776
#
_entry.id   ec9de6bf0cddb5189c40d541932a0776
#
_cell.length_a   1.000
_cell.length_b   1.000
_cell.length_c   1.000
_cell.angle_alpha   90.00
_cell.angle_beta   90.00
_cell.angle_gamma   90.00
#
_symmetry.space_group_name_H-M   'P 1'
#
loop_
_entity.id
_entity.type
_entity.pdbx_description
1 polymer ?
#
loop_
_entity_poly.entity_id
_entity_poly.type
_entity_poly.pdbx_seq_one_letter_code
_entity_poly.pdbx_strand_id
1 'polypeptide(L)'
;MKKMRSLGIFAVTAILMATSCGEPAAEKTTEKQDDMTAETDSTVQETADPLIYPQEKHFKSLKQLTYGGDNAEAYWSFGDEALVFQSNNPKWGVNCDQIYVMNLPGGKVDTIPPQMVSTGKGRTTCAYFMPGDTSIVYASTHLDDENCPPVPERKEGRYVWPIYAGYDIFEADLDGNIMRKLTDEPGYDAEATLSPNGDKIVFTSTRSGDLELYTMNIDGSDVKQITSDLGYDGGAFFSPDGSKIVWRASRPKTDEEVAKYKGLLEEGLVEPTNMELFVANADGSDARQITDLGNANWAPFFHPSGEKILFSSNHNSQRGFPFNLFMINLDGTGLEQVTFDEAFDSFPMFSYDGKYLVFASNRNNGRTRDTNLFIAEWQD
;
A
#
# COMPACT_ATOMS: atom_id res chain seq x y z
N MET A 1 -55.53 15.79 13.68
CA MET A 1 -56.26 16.26 12.50
C MET A 1 -55.45 15.84 11.27
N LYS A 2 -55.86 14.75 10.66
CA LYS A 2 -56.49 14.55 9.34
C LYS A 2 -55.84 15.43 8.24
N LYS A 3 -55.14 14.83 7.26
CA LYS A 3 -55.74 14.22 6.07
C LYS A 3 -54.74 13.35 5.28
N MET A 4 -55.21 12.19 5.00
CA MET A 4 -54.86 11.22 3.95
C MET A 4 -55.34 11.70 2.56
N ARG A 5 -54.69 11.24 1.49
CA ARG A 5 -55.22 10.89 0.15
C ARG A 5 -54.05 10.85 -0.83
N SER A 6 -53.92 10.03 -1.89
CA SER A 6 -54.65 8.83 -2.35
C SER A 6 -53.85 8.27 -3.55
N LEU A 7 -53.97 6.94 -3.70
CA LEU A 7 -53.60 6.05 -4.82
C LEU A 7 -53.74 6.65 -6.24
N GLY A 8 -52.90 6.16 -7.13
CA GLY A 8 -53.08 6.15 -8.57
C GLY A 8 -52.33 4.98 -9.24
N ILE A 9 -53.04 3.87 -9.44
CA ILE A 9 -52.66 2.70 -10.22
C ILE A 9 -53.00 3.01 -11.67
N PHE A 10 -52.06 2.75 -12.62
CA PHE A 10 -52.39 2.51 -14.03
C PHE A 10 -51.65 1.25 -14.54
N ALA A 11 -52.47 0.26 -14.85
CA ALA A 11 -52.11 -0.91 -15.65
C ALA A 11 -52.57 -0.67 -17.08
N VAL A 12 -51.77 -1.02 -18.10
CA VAL A 12 -52.21 -1.23 -19.49
C VAL A 12 -51.35 -2.34 -20.08
N THR A 13 -51.88 -3.41 -20.20
CA THR A 13 -52.35 -4.40 -21.20
C THR A 13 -51.43 -4.66 -22.40
N ALA A 14 -51.11 -5.95 -22.55
CA ALA A 14 -50.44 -6.62 -23.66
C ALA A 14 -51.29 -6.64 -24.92
N ILE A 15 -50.63 -6.59 -26.10
CA ILE A 15 -51.21 -7.12 -27.34
C ILE A 15 -50.15 -7.98 -28.03
N LEU A 16 -50.47 -9.28 -28.15
CA LEU A 16 -49.89 -10.24 -29.08
C LEU A 16 -50.50 -10.01 -30.46
N MET A 17 -49.67 -10.08 -31.52
CA MET A 17 -50.13 -10.53 -32.84
C MET A 17 -49.06 -11.44 -33.49
N ALA A 18 -49.49 -12.64 -33.76
CA ALA A 18 -48.81 -13.62 -34.61
C ALA A 18 -49.39 -13.61 -36.01
N THR A 19 -48.54 -13.76 -37.00
CA THR A 19 -48.84 -14.31 -38.35
C THR A 19 -47.53 -14.82 -38.96
N SER A 20 -47.35 -16.02 -39.18
CA SER A 20 -47.69 -17.12 -40.04
C SER A 20 -47.15 -17.01 -41.49
N CYS A 21 -46.30 -18.04 -41.83
CA CYS A 21 -46.09 -18.80 -43.06
C CYS A 21 -45.55 -18.18 -44.33
N GLY A 22 -44.58 -18.92 -44.90
CA GLY A 22 -44.33 -19.02 -46.32
C GLY A 22 -42.91 -19.46 -46.72
N GLU A 23 -42.67 -20.78 -46.78
CA GLU A 23 -41.61 -21.36 -47.62
C GLU A 23 -42.03 -21.34 -49.07
N PRO A 24 -41.08 -21.27 -50.05
CA PRO A 24 -40.96 -22.40 -50.99
C PRO A 24 -39.49 -22.78 -51.32
N ALA A 25 -39.36 -24.07 -51.42
CA ALA A 25 -38.63 -25.00 -52.25
C ALA A 25 -37.31 -24.65 -52.94
N ALA A 26 -36.50 -25.68 -52.95
CA ALA A 26 -35.14 -25.90 -53.39
C ALA A 26 -34.92 -25.72 -54.91
N GLU A 27 -33.72 -25.26 -55.26
CA GLU A 27 -33.09 -25.62 -56.52
C GLU A 27 -31.63 -25.98 -56.33
N LYS A 28 -31.25 -27.21 -56.71
CA LYS A 28 -29.90 -27.75 -56.72
C LYS A 28 -29.12 -27.23 -57.93
N THR A 29 -27.97 -26.63 -57.61
CA THR A 29 -26.89 -26.56 -58.66
C THR A 29 -25.61 -27.00 -58.01
N THR A 30 -25.04 -28.05 -58.59
CA THR A 30 -23.69 -28.58 -58.35
C THR A 30 -22.66 -27.71 -59.02
N GLU A 31 -21.69 -27.20 -58.31
CA GLU A 31 -20.39 -26.82 -58.87
C GLU A 31 -19.24 -27.01 -57.88
N LYS A 32 -18.31 -27.81 -58.34
CA LYS A 32 -16.86 -27.99 -58.09
C LYS A 32 -16.24 -27.45 -56.82
N GLN A 33 -15.69 -28.41 -56.06
CA GLN A 33 -14.59 -28.27 -55.13
C GLN A 33 -13.36 -27.66 -55.82
N ASP A 34 -12.95 -26.48 -55.39
CA ASP A 34 -11.58 -26.02 -55.45
C ASP A 34 -11.06 -25.95 -54.01
N ASP A 35 -10.07 -26.79 -53.75
CA ASP A 35 -9.30 -26.92 -52.53
C ASP A 35 -8.42 -25.67 -52.37
N MET A 36 -8.87 -24.72 -51.52
CA MET A 36 -8.03 -23.64 -50.99
C MET A 36 -7.93 -23.84 -49.49
N THR A 37 -6.83 -24.45 -49.07
CA THR A 37 -6.34 -24.40 -47.68
C THR A 37 -6.13 -22.94 -47.28
N ALA A 38 -7.12 -22.34 -46.65
CA ALA A 38 -6.94 -21.08 -45.92
C ALA A 38 -6.27 -21.43 -44.61
N GLU A 39 -4.99 -21.13 -44.50
CA GLU A 39 -4.32 -20.96 -43.21
C GLU A 39 -5.08 -19.85 -42.45
N THR A 40 -5.89 -20.27 -41.50
CA THR A 40 -6.42 -19.33 -40.49
C THR A 40 -5.27 -18.98 -39.57
N ASP A 41 -4.59 -17.88 -39.89
CA ASP A 41 -3.76 -17.16 -38.97
C ASP A 41 -4.67 -16.66 -37.83
N SER A 42 -4.84 -17.48 -36.81
CA SER A 42 -5.49 -17.09 -35.58
C SER A 42 -4.49 -16.28 -34.78
N THR A 43 -4.28 -15.03 -35.14
CA THR A 43 -3.74 -14.04 -34.19
C THR A 43 -4.73 -13.97 -33.05
N VAL A 44 -4.42 -14.66 -31.96
CA VAL A 44 -5.04 -14.43 -30.64
C VAL A 44 -4.74 -12.98 -30.34
N GLN A 45 -5.69 -12.08 -30.55
CA GLN A 45 -5.62 -10.76 -29.95
C GLN A 45 -5.62 -10.98 -28.45
N GLU A 46 -4.45 -10.81 -27.83
CA GLU A 46 -4.30 -10.73 -26.42
C GLU A 46 -5.18 -9.57 -25.95
N THR A 47 -6.31 -9.88 -25.33
CA THR A 47 -7.21 -8.85 -24.80
C THR A 47 -6.46 -8.16 -23.67
N ALA A 48 -6.23 -6.86 -23.81
CA ALA A 48 -5.57 -6.04 -22.81
C ALA A 48 -6.24 -6.27 -21.43
N ASP A 49 -5.45 -6.44 -20.39
CA ASP A 49 -5.93 -6.57 -19.01
C ASP A 49 -6.70 -5.30 -18.63
N PRO A 50 -8.00 -5.41 -18.25
CA PRO A 50 -8.83 -4.24 -17.96
C PRO A 50 -8.39 -3.45 -16.72
N LEU A 51 -7.49 -4.00 -15.90
CA LEU A 51 -6.94 -3.34 -14.71
C LEU A 51 -5.69 -2.52 -15.00
N ILE A 52 -5.06 -2.70 -16.18
CA ILE A 52 -3.82 -2.02 -16.56
C ILE A 52 -4.15 -0.84 -17.47
N TYR A 53 -3.69 0.35 -17.10
CA TYR A 53 -3.79 1.53 -17.97
C TYR A 53 -2.79 1.44 -19.12
N PRO A 54 -3.12 1.97 -20.33
CA PRO A 54 -2.24 1.84 -21.51
C PRO A 54 -0.81 2.38 -21.35
N GLN A 55 -0.59 3.26 -20.38
CA GLN A 55 0.71 3.87 -20.10
C GLN A 55 1.55 3.04 -19.12
N GLU A 56 0.94 2.06 -18.42
CA GLU A 56 1.59 1.24 -17.37
C GLU A 56 2.42 0.12 -18.01
N LYS A 57 3.52 0.49 -18.66
CA LYS A 57 4.36 -0.40 -19.45
C LYS A 57 5.15 -1.44 -18.64
N HIS A 58 5.26 -1.22 -17.32
CA HIS A 58 5.98 -2.13 -16.41
C HIS A 58 5.14 -3.31 -15.92
N PHE A 59 3.85 -3.35 -16.23
CA PHE A 59 2.95 -4.42 -15.82
C PHE A 59 2.65 -5.38 -17.00
N LYS A 60 3.07 -6.64 -16.87
CA LYS A 60 2.63 -7.70 -17.79
C LYS A 60 1.23 -8.19 -17.49
N SER A 61 0.90 -8.26 -16.20
CA SER A 61 -0.41 -8.66 -15.67
C SER A 61 -0.66 -7.93 -14.37
N LEU A 62 -1.94 -7.74 -14.02
CA LEU A 62 -2.34 -7.10 -12.77
C LEU A 62 -3.52 -7.86 -12.16
N LYS A 63 -3.42 -8.22 -10.89
CA LYS A 63 -4.46 -8.93 -10.17
C LYS A 63 -4.81 -8.20 -8.88
N GLN A 64 -6.11 -7.98 -8.66
CA GLN A 64 -6.62 -7.49 -7.38
C GLN A 64 -6.66 -8.63 -6.36
N LEU A 65 -6.14 -8.38 -5.15
CA LEU A 65 -6.05 -9.36 -4.07
C LEU A 65 -7.14 -9.19 -3.01
N THR A 66 -7.52 -7.93 -2.68
CA THR A 66 -8.51 -7.63 -1.64
C THR A 66 -9.71 -6.87 -2.21
N TYR A 67 -10.84 -6.92 -1.51
CA TYR A 67 -12.11 -6.31 -1.94
C TYR A 67 -12.84 -5.68 -0.75
N GLY A 68 -12.84 -4.34 -0.73
CA GLY A 68 -13.52 -3.56 0.32
C GLY A 68 -12.64 -3.27 1.53
N GLY A 69 -12.99 -2.22 2.27
CA GLY A 69 -12.20 -1.70 3.38
C GLY A 69 -10.94 -0.92 2.94
N ASP A 70 -10.12 -0.57 3.90
CA ASP A 70 -8.83 0.05 3.67
C ASP A 70 -7.73 -0.98 3.90
N ASN A 71 -7.08 -1.44 2.82
CA ASN A 71 -6.01 -2.43 2.84
C ASN A 71 -4.74 -1.76 2.31
N ALA A 72 -3.66 -1.82 3.06
CA ALA A 72 -2.43 -1.13 2.74
C ALA A 72 -1.19 -1.84 3.30
N GLU A 73 -0.03 -1.36 2.90
CA GLU A 73 1.27 -1.77 3.45
C GLU A 73 1.45 -3.29 3.42
N ALA A 74 1.31 -3.86 2.21
CA ALA A 74 1.53 -5.29 1.99
C ALA A 74 3.01 -5.56 1.74
N TYR A 75 3.59 -6.45 2.54
CA TYR A 75 5.02 -6.79 2.49
C TYR A 75 5.20 -8.29 2.32
N TRP A 76 6.17 -8.66 1.48
CA TRP A 76 6.45 -10.05 1.12
C TRP A 76 7.12 -10.81 2.27
N SER A 77 6.80 -12.11 2.38
CA SER A 77 7.62 -13.06 3.11
C SER A 77 8.97 -13.25 2.43
N PHE A 78 10.01 -13.65 3.16
CA PHE A 78 11.35 -13.90 2.61
C PHE A 78 11.34 -15.00 1.52
N GLY A 79 10.38 -15.93 1.59
CA GLY A 79 10.18 -16.97 0.59
C GLY A 79 9.31 -16.59 -0.60
N ASP A 80 8.81 -15.33 -0.69
CA ASP A 80 7.87 -14.85 -1.71
C ASP A 80 6.56 -15.66 -1.79
N GLU A 81 6.19 -16.37 -0.70
CA GLU A 81 5.01 -17.25 -0.67
C GLU A 81 3.79 -16.61 0.03
N ALA A 82 3.99 -15.49 0.73
CA ALA A 82 2.93 -14.83 1.49
C ALA A 82 3.11 -13.31 1.50
N LEU A 83 2.01 -12.60 1.81
CA LEU A 83 1.98 -11.18 2.14
C LEU A 83 1.48 -11.00 3.57
N VAL A 84 2.13 -10.12 4.33
CA VAL A 84 1.60 -9.53 5.54
C VAL A 84 1.12 -8.12 5.21
N PHE A 85 -0.03 -7.69 5.73
CA PHE A 85 -0.59 -6.37 5.44
C PHE A 85 -1.52 -5.89 6.55
N GLN A 86 -1.72 -4.58 6.61
CA GLN A 86 -2.73 -4.00 7.49
C GLN A 86 -4.06 -3.83 6.78
N SER A 87 -5.15 -4.01 7.51
CA SER A 87 -6.50 -3.79 7.01
C SER A 87 -7.43 -3.25 8.08
N ASN A 88 -8.25 -2.28 7.65
CA ASN A 88 -9.40 -1.80 8.37
C ASN A 88 -10.66 -2.10 7.53
N ASN A 89 -11.15 -3.33 7.64
CA ASN A 89 -12.35 -3.74 6.92
C ASN A 89 -13.49 -4.04 7.90
N PRO A 90 -14.51 -3.16 7.99
CA PRO A 90 -15.63 -3.35 8.90
C PRO A 90 -16.41 -4.66 8.68
N LYS A 91 -16.37 -5.21 7.46
CA LYS A 91 -17.00 -6.53 7.17
C LYS A 91 -16.27 -7.69 7.85
N TRP A 92 -15.02 -7.49 8.27
CA TRP A 92 -14.24 -8.46 9.02
C TRP A 92 -14.38 -8.30 10.54
N GLY A 93 -15.24 -7.36 10.99
CA GLY A 93 -15.55 -7.16 12.40
C GLY A 93 -14.51 -6.37 13.18
N VAL A 94 -13.64 -5.64 12.48
CA VAL A 94 -12.61 -4.76 13.09
C VAL A 94 -13.03 -3.29 13.00
N ASN A 95 -12.60 -2.51 13.99
CA ASN A 95 -12.91 -1.08 14.08
C ASN A 95 -11.71 -0.17 13.79
N CYS A 96 -10.53 -0.74 13.69
CA CYS A 96 -9.30 -0.07 13.24
C CYS A 96 -8.33 -1.10 12.65
N ASP A 97 -7.20 -0.59 12.17
CA ASP A 97 -6.22 -1.39 11.46
C ASP A 97 -5.75 -2.57 12.32
N GLN A 98 -5.76 -3.76 11.72
CA GLN A 98 -5.21 -5.00 12.25
C GLN A 98 -4.32 -5.65 11.19
N ILE A 99 -3.44 -6.53 11.62
CA ILE A 99 -2.49 -7.21 10.74
C ILE A 99 -3.01 -8.57 10.32
N TYR A 100 -2.88 -8.85 9.04
CA TYR A 100 -3.32 -10.09 8.39
C TYR A 100 -2.21 -10.70 7.55
N VAL A 101 -2.25 -12.02 7.37
CA VAL A 101 -1.39 -12.76 6.45
C VAL A 101 -2.23 -13.42 5.35
N MET A 102 -1.76 -13.35 4.12
CA MET A 102 -2.35 -13.94 2.94
C MET A 102 -1.30 -14.80 2.21
N ASN A 103 -1.58 -16.09 2.04
CA ASN A 103 -0.72 -16.97 1.26
C ASN A 103 -0.93 -16.79 -0.25
N LEU A 104 0.14 -16.87 -1.03
CA LEU A 104 0.17 -16.84 -2.49
C LEU A 104 0.70 -18.20 -3.03
N PRO A 105 0.35 -18.66 -4.24
CA PRO A 105 -0.66 -18.16 -5.17
C PRO A 105 -2.04 -18.69 -4.81
N GLY A 106 -2.97 -18.06 -4.61
CA GLY A 106 -4.34 -18.39 -4.23
C GLY A 106 -4.96 -17.22 -3.50
N GLY A 107 -4.09 -16.32 -3.08
CA GLY A 107 -4.41 -15.11 -2.37
C GLY A 107 -5.40 -14.22 -3.10
N LYS A 108 -6.66 -14.65 -3.15
CA LYS A 108 -7.79 -13.80 -3.43
C LYS A 108 -8.61 -13.76 -2.16
N VAL A 109 -8.68 -12.60 -1.55
CA VAL A 109 -9.52 -12.37 -0.38
C VAL A 109 -10.78 -11.66 -0.84
N ASP A 110 -11.91 -12.30 -0.64
CA ASP A 110 -13.22 -11.75 -0.99
C ASP A 110 -13.97 -11.35 0.31
N THR A 111 -14.85 -12.20 0.78
CA THR A 111 -15.69 -11.95 1.95
C THR A 111 -15.19 -12.63 3.23
N ILE A 112 -14.27 -13.61 3.10
CA ILE A 112 -13.65 -14.32 4.22
C ILE A 112 -12.33 -13.58 4.52
N PRO A 113 -12.15 -13.03 5.74
CA PRO A 113 -10.89 -12.41 6.10
C PRO A 113 -9.75 -13.43 6.04
N PRO A 114 -8.55 -13.03 5.65
CA PRO A 114 -7.36 -13.84 5.84
C PRO A 114 -7.06 -14.01 7.32
N GLN A 115 -6.03 -14.77 7.66
CA GLN A 115 -5.65 -14.98 9.05
C GLN A 115 -5.20 -13.68 9.69
N MET A 116 -5.89 -13.22 10.74
CA MET A 116 -5.43 -12.13 11.59
C MET A 116 -4.26 -12.64 12.43
N VAL A 117 -3.16 -11.90 12.41
CA VAL A 117 -1.92 -12.21 13.15
C VAL A 117 -1.55 -11.14 14.16
N SER A 118 -2.42 -10.16 14.37
CA SER A 118 -2.37 -9.21 15.47
C SER A 118 -3.38 -9.58 16.55
N THR A 119 -3.31 -8.91 17.69
CA THR A 119 -4.15 -9.24 18.88
C THR A 119 -5.64 -8.96 18.70
N GLY A 120 -6.04 -8.23 17.65
CA GLY A 120 -7.42 -7.73 17.49
C GLY A 120 -7.75 -6.55 18.43
N LYS A 121 -6.78 -6.06 19.21
CA LYS A 121 -6.91 -4.97 20.17
C LYS A 121 -6.03 -3.79 19.78
N GLY A 122 -6.42 -2.59 20.23
CA GLY A 122 -5.71 -1.37 19.90
C GLY A 122 -5.68 -1.11 18.39
N ARG A 123 -4.78 -0.27 17.96
CA ARG A 123 -4.45 -0.01 16.55
C ARG A 123 -3.10 -0.61 16.21
N THR A 124 -2.96 -1.16 15.04
CA THR A 124 -1.69 -1.69 14.53
C THR A 124 -1.24 -0.91 13.29
N THR A 125 0.04 -0.99 12.95
CA THR A 125 0.59 -0.48 11.69
C THR A 125 1.88 -1.22 11.31
N CYS A 126 2.23 -1.20 10.03
CA CYS A 126 3.54 -1.58 9.47
C CYS A 126 4.04 -2.92 10.02
N ALA A 127 3.56 -4.01 9.48
CA ALA A 127 4.07 -5.34 9.80
C ALA A 127 5.11 -5.81 8.79
N TYR A 128 6.04 -6.66 9.22
CA TYR A 128 7.04 -7.27 8.35
C TYR A 128 7.32 -8.71 8.78
N PHE A 129 7.62 -9.61 7.84
CA PHE A 129 7.99 -10.98 8.21
C PHE A 129 9.36 -11.01 8.89
N MET A 130 9.48 -11.88 9.90
CA MET A 130 10.76 -12.23 10.50
C MET A 130 11.43 -13.36 9.72
N PRO A 131 12.77 -13.53 9.82
CA PRO A 131 13.47 -14.57 9.12
C PRO A 131 12.91 -15.97 9.38
N GLY A 132 12.69 -16.73 8.30
CA GLY A 132 12.08 -18.06 8.35
C GLY A 132 10.56 -18.04 8.22
N ASP A 133 9.94 -16.86 8.03
CA ASP A 133 8.52 -16.67 7.71
C ASP A 133 7.53 -17.33 8.70
N THR A 134 7.95 -17.51 9.95
CA THR A 134 7.16 -18.13 11.02
C THR A 134 6.63 -17.14 12.06
N SER A 135 7.10 -15.90 12.02
CA SER A 135 6.66 -14.79 12.86
C SER A 135 6.74 -13.48 12.09
N ILE A 136 6.12 -12.46 12.68
CA ILE A 136 6.11 -11.09 12.13
C ILE A 136 6.54 -10.10 13.21
N VAL A 137 7.05 -8.96 12.78
CA VAL A 137 7.17 -7.75 13.61
C VAL A 137 6.09 -6.77 13.21
N TYR A 138 5.49 -6.06 14.17
CA TYR A 138 4.53 -4.99 13.89
C TYR A 138 4.42 -4.02 15.05
N ALA A 139 3.95 -2.80 14.79
CA ALA A 139 3.68 -1.82 15.83
C ALA A 139 2.22 -1.87 16.29
N SER A 140 1.98 -1.68 17.60
CA SER A 140 0.63 -1.74 18.17
C SER A 140 0.50 -0.91 19.44
N THR A 141 -0.71 -0.37 19.64
CA THR A 141 -1.10 0.36 20.85
C THR A 141 -1.83 -0.52 21.90
N HIS A 142 -1.92 -1.83 21.69
CA HIS A 142 -2.77 -2.73 22.49
C HIS A 142 -2.42 -2.83 23.97
N LEU A 143 -1.20 -2.47 24.37
CA LEU A 143 -0.79 -2.42 25.78
C LEU A 143 -1.12 -1.07 26.43
N ASP A 144 -1.23 0.00 25.65
CA ASP A 144 -1.65 1.32 26.13
C ASP A 144 -3.17 1.38 26.31
N ASP A 145 -3.93 1.01 25.27
CA ASP A 145 -5.38 0.84 25.29
C ASP A 145 -5.81 -0.31 24.38
N GLU A 146 -6.65 -1.21 24.91
CA GLU A 146 -7.26 -2.30 24.11
C GLU A 146 -8.26 -1.78 23.05
N ASN A 147 -8.78 -0.57 23.24
CA ASN A 147 -9.67 0.07 22.30
C ASN A 147 -8.90 0.73 21.16
N CYS A 148 -9.60 0.93 20.04
CA CYS A 148 -9.08 1.70 18.93
C CYS A 148 -8.90 3.17 19.33
N PRO A 149 -7.70 3.74 19.26
CA PRO A 149 -7.51 5.15 19.55
C PRO A 149 -8.27 6.02 18.55
N PRO A 150 -8.78 7.19 18.97
CA PRO A 150 -9.54 8.05 18.10
C PRO A 150 -8.68 8.57 16.93
N VAL A 151 -9.23 8.55 15.74
CA VAL A 151 -8.59 9.19 14.59
C VAL A 151 -8.73 10.71 14.74
N PRO A 152 -7.63 11.48 14.62
CA PRO A 152 -7.70 12.92 14.73
C PRO A 152 -8.52 13.51 13.59
N GLU A 153 -9.31 14.53 13.89
CA GLU A 153 -9.95 15.36 12.87
C GLU A 153 -8.88 16.16 12.11
N ARG A 154 -9.24 16.64 10.91
CA ARG A 154 -8.37 17.54 10.17
C ARG A 154 -8.05 18.77 11.02
N LYS A 155 -6.78 19.07 11.22
CA LYS A 155 -6.33 20.25 11.95
C LYS A 155 -6.42 21.49 11.04
N GLU A 156 -7.31 22.42 11.36
CA GLU A 156 -7.55 23.62 10.52
C GLU A 156 -7.81 23.29 9.03
N GLY A 157 -8.51 22.17 8.76
CA GLY A 157 -8.79 21.68 7.42
C GLY A 157 -7.64 20.89 6.75
N ARG A 158 -6.46 20.83 7.38
CA ARG A 158 -5.28 20.10 6.90
C ARG A 158 -5.33 18.61 7.28
N TYR A 159 -4.79 17.77 6.44
CA TYR A 159 -4.63 16.35 6.71
C TYR A 159 -3.43 16.15 7.65
N VAL A 160 -3.64 15.39 8.72
CA VAL A 160 -2.61 15.09 9.72
C VAL A 160 -2.60 13.61 10.04
N TRP A 161 -1.43 13.08 10.38
CA TRP A 161 -1.25 11.73 10.92
C TRP A 161 -1.07 11.80 12.42
N PRO A 162 -1.70 10.88 13.18
CA PRO A 162 -1.47 10.75 14.60
C PRO A 162 -0.16 10.01 14.89
N ILE A 163 0.57 10.51 15.88
CA ILE A 163 1.75 9.89 16.47
C ILE A 163 1.34 9.44 17.87
N TYR A 164 0.71 8.26 17.93
CA TYR A 164 0.24 7.74 19.22
C TYR A 164 1.42 7.27 20.07
N ALA A 165 1.59 7.88 21.25
CA ALA A 165 2.68 7.56 22.19
C ALA A 165 2.61 6.13 22.75
N GLY A 166 1.49 5.44 22.57
CA GLY A 166 1.33 4.04 23.00
C GLY A 166 1.77 3.01 21.96
N TYR A 167 2.33 3.42 20.84
CA TYR A 167 2.88 2.46 19.88
C TYR A 167 4.21 1.90 20.39
N ASP A 168 4.24 0.58 20.52
CA ASP A 168 5.45 -0.23 20.69
C ASP A 168 5.56 -1.28 19.57
N ILE A 169 6.77 -1.78 19.35
CA ILE A 169 7.06 -2.81 18.36
C ILE A 169 7.05 -4.19 19.03
N PHE A 170 6.32 -5.14 18.43
CA PHE A 170 6.14 -6.50 18.91
C PHE A 170 6.55 -7.51 17.87
N GLU A 171 7.04 -8.66 18.32
CA GLU A 171 7.08 -9.89 17.51
C GLU A 171 5.91 -10.79 17.91
N ALA A 172 5.19 -11.32 16.91
CA ALA A 172 4.13 -12.31 17.10
C ALA A 172 4.31 -13.50 16.15
N ASP A 173 3.85 -14.67 16.58
CA ASP A 173 3.72 -15.82 15.68
C ASP A 173 2.54 -15.63 14.69
N LEU A 174 2.45 -16.51 13.70
CA LEU A 174 1.38 -16.42 12.70
C LEU A 174 -0.01 -16.83 13.24
N ASP A 175 -0.08 -17.31 14.49
CA ASP A 175 -1.35 -17.55 15.20
C ASP A 175 -1.81 -16.31 15.99
N GLY A 176 -1.01 -15.20 15.97
CA GLY A 176 -1.32 -13.94 16.62
C GLY A 176 -0.89 -13.87 18.10
N ASN A 177 -0.11 -14.83 18.58
CA ASN A 177 0.43 -14.78 19.94
C ASN A 177 1.66 -13.88 20.01
N ILE A 178 1.68 -12.92 20.93
CA ILE A 178 2.86 -12.09 21.18
C ILE A 178 3.98 -12.96 21.74
N MET A 179 5.09 -12.97 21.05
CA MET A 179 6.30 -13.67 21.44
C MET A 179 7.24 -12.77 22.23
N ARG A 180 7.39 -11.51 21.81
CA ARG A 180 8.26 -10.51 22.47
C ARG A 180 7.73 -9.10 22.26
N LYS A 181 7.99 -8.21 23.21
CA LYS A 181 7.98 -6.76 23.06
C LYS A 181 9.42 -6.33 22.75
N LEU A 182 9.64 -5.65 21.62
CA LEU A 182 10.98 -5.27 21.16
C LEU A 182 11.38 -3.87 21.56
N THR A 183 10.41 -2.96 21.80
CA THR A 183 10.65 -1.61 22.31
C THR A 183 9.88 -1.37 23.59
N ASP A 184 10.39 -0.54 24.49
CA ASP A 184 9.78 -0.25 25.81
C ASP A 184 10.06 1.21 26.26
N GLU A 185 10.52 2.05 25.36
CA GLU A 185 10.74 3.47 25.65
C GLU A 185 9.41 4.24 25.52
N PRO A 186 9.15 5.23 26.40
CA PRO A 186 7.97 6.08 26.27
C PRO A 186 7.98 6.85 24.94
N GLY A 187 6.87 6.82 24.25
CA GLY A 187 6.69 7.56 22.99
C GLY A 187 6.23 6.66 21.84
N TYR A 188 6.40 7.14 20.65
CA TYR A 188 6.05 6.44 19.44
C TYR A 188 7.22 5.59 18.95
N ASP A 189 7.05 4.29 18.84
CA ASP A 189 7.95 3.35 18.18
C ASP A 189 7.14 2.56 17.15
N ALA A 190 7.37 2.81 15.85
CA ALA A 190 6.63 2.17 14.76
C ALA A 190 7.39 2.17 13.43
N GLU A 191 6.71 1.79 12.34
CA GLU A 191 7.23 1.74 10.98
C GLU A 191 8.46 0.82 10.84
N ALA A 192 8.44 -0.32 11.56
CA ALA A 192 9.55 -1.26 11.59
C ALA A 192 9.64 -2.09 10.31
N THR A 193 10.82 -2.10 9.68
CA THR A 193 11.15 -2.97 8.54
C THR A 193 12.47 -3.69 8.76
N LEU A 194 12.65 -4.85 8.13
CA LEU A 194 13.84 -5.67 8.30
C LEU A 194 14.87 -5.46 7.20
N SER A 195 16.14 -5.65 7.57
CA SER A 195 17.22 -5.83 6.60
C SER A 195 17.02 -7.13 5.78
N PRO A 196 17.46 -7.19 4.52
CA PRO A 196 17.34 -8.39 3.69
C PRO A 196 18.08 -9.61 4.26
N ASN A 197 19.11 -9.37 5.11
CA ASN A 197 19.81 -10.43 5.82
C ASN A 197 19.06 -10.93 7.07
N GLY A 198 17.98 -10.22 7.48
CA GLY A 198 17.19 -10.57 8.65
C GLY A 198 17.91 -10.39 9.99
N ASP A 199 18.92 -9.51 10.07
CA ASP A 199 19.72 -9.28 11.28
C ASP A 199 19.44 -7.93 11.95
N LYS A 200 18.84 -6.98 11.23
CA LYS A 200 18.53 -5.64 11.72
C LYS A 200 17.08 -5.25 11.45
N ILE A 201 16.55 -4.39 12.31
CA ILE A 201 15.29 -3.66 12.15
C ILE A 201 15.65 -2.18 12.07
N VAL A 202 15.07 -1.45 11.09
CA VAL A 202 15.01 0.00 11.09
C VAL A 202 13.59 0.43 11.46
N PHE A 203 13.44 1.47 12.27
CA PHE A 203 12.13 1.92 12.76
C PHE A 203 12.15 3.43 13.06
N THR A 204 10.97 4.03 13.15
CA THR A 204 10.77 5.44 13.52
C THR A 204 10.44 5.54 15.00
N SER A 205 11.10 6.50 15.71
CA SER A 205 10.89 6.70 17.15
C SER A 205 10.93 8.18 17.53
N THR A 206 10.15 8.53 18.56
CA THR A 206 10.16 9.88 19.18
C THR A 206 11.06 9.99 20.41
N ARG A 207 11.85 8.96 20.74
CA ARG A 207 12.68 8.91 21.98
C ARG A 207 13.72 10.03 22.10
N SER A 208 14.15 10.64 21.01
CA SER A 208 15.05 11.80 21.01
C SER A 208 14.32 13.15 21.17
N GLY A 209 12.98 13.15 21.15
CA GLY A 209 12.15 14.35 21.17
C GLY A 209 11.74 14.85 19.78
N ASP A 210 12.17 14.16 18.73
CA ASP A 210 11.74 14.35 17.34
C ASP A 210 11.46 12.98 16.71
N LEU A 211 10.87 12.96 15.50
CA LEU A 211 10.63 11.73 14.74
C LEU A 211 11.87 11.37 13.95
N GLU A 212 12.62 10.40 14.44
CA GLU A 212 13.92 10.01 13.91
C GLU A 212 13.96 8.52 13.60
N LEU A 213 14.86 8.13 12.69
CA LEU A 213 15.14 6.73 12.40
C LEU A 213 16.14 6.14 13.40
N TYR A 214 15.84 4.92 13.81
CA TYR A 214 16.69 4.09 14.65
C TYR A 214 16.88 2.72 14.02
N THR A 215 18.00 2.07 14.33
CA THR A 215 18.21 0.65 14.05
C THR A 215 18.36 -0.13 15.35
N MET A 216 17.99 -1.41 15.33
CA MET A 216 18.22 -2.35 16.39
C MET A 216 18.49 -3.76 15.82
N ASN A 217 19.02 -4.65 16.65
CA ASN A 217 19.04 -6.08 16.31
C ASN A 217 17.61 -6.64 16.29
N ILE A 218 17.40 -7.78 15.63
CA ILE A 218 16.07 -8.42 15.55
C ILE A 218 15.52 -8.89 16.92
N ASP A 219 16.34 -8.92 17.95
CA ASP A 219 15.93 -9.23 19.32
C ASP A 219 15.60 -7.99 20.16
N GLY A 220 15.62 -6.78 19.55
CA GLY A 220 15.39 -5.50 20.21
C GLY A 220 16.63 -4.87 20.85
N SER A 221 17.78 -5.54 20.85
CA SER A 221 19.03 -5.03 21.44
C SER A 221 19.78 -4.06 20.50
N ASP A 222 20.80 -3.38 21.03
CA ASP A 222 21.72 -2.50 20.30
C ASP A 222 21.00 -1.38 19.50
N VAL A 223 20.06 -0.68 20.17
CA VAL A 223 19.31 0.43 19.57
C VAL A 223 20.25 1.60 19.29
N LYS A 224 20.26 2.09 18.04
CA LYS A 224 21.09 3.20 17.58
C LYS A 224 20.28 4.19 16.76
N GLN A 225 20.41 5.48 17.09
CA GLN A 225 19.86 6.56 16.27
C GLN A 225 20.69 6.73 14.99
N ILE A 226 20.02 6.90 13.85
CA ILE A 226 20.66 7.05 12.54
C ILE A 226 20.31 8.35 11.81
N THR A 227 19.25 9.07 12.25
CA THR A 227 18.95 10.43 11.80
C THR A 227 18.85 11.39 12.99
N SER A 228 19.08 12.69 12.76
CA SER A 228 19.03 13.70 13.82
C SER A 228 18.70 15.11 13.32
N ASP A 229 18.30 15.26 12.07
CA ASP A 229 17.91 16.54 11.49
C ASP A 229 16.47 16.88 11.87
N LEU A 230 16.22 18.14 12.23
CA LEU A 230 14.88 18.59 12.61
C LEU A 230 13.84 18.30 11.52
N GLY A 231 12.79 17.58 11.89
CA GLY A 231 11.68 17.22 11.03
C GLY A 231 11.33 15.75 11.14
N TYR A 232 10.31 15.32 10.41
CA TYR A 232 9.91 13.92 10.37
C TYR A 232 10.90 13.12 9.52
N ASP A 233 11.42 12.03 10.07
CA ASP A 233 12.12 10.96 9.38
C ASP A 233 11.38 9.64 9.65
N GLY A 234 10.90 8.96 8.59
CA GLY A 234 10.14 7.72 8.81
C GLY A 234 9.88 6.89 7.56
N GLY A 235 9.34 5.69 7.78
CA GLY A 235 9.01 4.73 6.73
C GLY A 235 10.22 4.28 5.93
N ALA A 236 11.28 3.86 6.63
CA ALA A 236 12.54 3.47 6.01
C ALA A 236 12.56 2.01 5.56
N PHE A 237 13.26 1.75 4.45
CA PHE A 237 13.54 0.42 3.92
C PHE A 237 15.01 0.27 3.59
N PHE A 238 15.53 -0.94 3.81
CA PHE A 238 16.88 -1.30 3.39
C PHE A 238 16.96 -1.57 1.88
N SER A 239 18.14 -1.32 1.28
CA SER A 239 18.45 -1.78 -0.08
C SER A 239 18.53 -3.31 -0.16
N PRO A 240 18.39 -3.91 -1.36
CA PRO A 240 18.44 -5.38 -1.52
C PRO A 240 19.74 -6.02 -1.01
N ASP A 241 20.85 -5.29 -0.99
CA ASP A 241 22.13 -5.72 -0.43
C ASP A 241 22.34 -5.37 1.05
N GLY A 242 21.37 -4.66 1.66
CA GLY A 242 21.42 -4.20 3.05
C GLY A 242 22.40 -3.06 3.32
N SER A 243 23.07 -2.52 2.31
CA SER A 243 24.11 -1.49 2.49
C SER A 243 23.56 -0.08 2.68
N LYS A 244 22.33 0.17 2.25
CA LYS A 244 21.68 1.49 2.27
C LYS A 244 20.29 1.41 2.87
N ILE A 245 19.78 2.60 3.24
CA ILE A 245 18.38 2.82 3.59
C ILE A 245 17.81 3.96 2.74
N VAL A 246 16.52 3.89 2.45
CA VAL A 246 15.72 4.96 1.85
C VAL A 246 14.55 5.27 2.78
N TRP A 247 14.18 6.55 2.91
CA TRP A 247 13.05 6.97 3.74
C TRP A 247 12.42 8.25 3.22
N ARG A 248 11.26 8.62 3.77
CA ARG A 248 10.63 9.91 3.56
C ARG A 248 10.93 10.85 4.72
N ALA A 249 11.17 12.12 4.42
CA ALA A 249 11.45 13.10 5.46
C ALA A 249 10.85 14.48 5.13
N SER A 250 10.46 15.20 6.18
CA SER A 250 10.19 16.63 6.08
C SER A 250 11.36 17.44 6.68
N ARG A 251 11.60 18.62 6.14
CA ARG A 251 12.67 19.51 6.62
C ARG A 251 12.11 20.93 6.70
N PRO A 252 11.51 21.33 7.84
CA PRO A 252 11.03 22.70 8.05
C PRO A 252 12.22 23.67 8.06
N LYS A 253 12.15 24.72 7.23
CA LYS A 253 13.28 25.63 6.97
C LYS A 253 13.10 27.01 7.59
N THR A 254 11.86 27.50 7.68
CA THR A 254 11.56 28.81 8.25
C THR A 254 11.13 28.70 9.70
N ASP A 255 11.26 29.78 10.47
CA ASP A 255 10.81 29.81 11.87
C ASP A 255 9.33 29.46 12.00
N GLU A 256 8.49 29.86 11.02
CA GLU A 256 7.06 29.52 10.98
C GLU A 256 6.84 28.02 10.76
N GLU A 257 7.55 27.40 9.79
CA GLU A 257 7.46 25.96 9.54
C GLU A 257 7.95 25.15 10.74
N VAL A 258 9.05 25.57 11.37
CA VAL A 258 9.57 24.93 12.58
C VAL A 258 8.58 25.03 13.75
N ALA A 259 8.01 26.22 13.97
CA ALA A 259 7.01 26.40 15.03
C ALA A 259 5.76 25.55 14.77
N LYS A 260 5.30 25.48 13.52
CA LYS A 260 4.17 24.65 13.10
C LYS A 260 4.46 23.16 13.33
N TYR A 261 5.60 22.67 12.87
CA TYR A 261 6.01 21.27 13.03
C TYR A 261 6.06 20.86 14.49
N LYS A 262 6.78 21.63 15.32
CA LYS A 262 6.90 21.37 16.76
C LYS A 262 5.56 21.43 17.48
N GLY A 263 4.71 22.40 17.13
CA GLY A 263 3.38 22.52 17.73
C GLY A 263 2.46 21.35 17.39
N LEU A 264 2.55 20.81 16.18
CA LEU A 264 1.83 19.57 15.81
C LEU A 264 2.38 18.36 16.55
N LEU A 265 3.71 18.23 16.65
CA LEU A 265 4.35 17.11 17.34
C LEU A 265 4.04 17.09 18.84
N GLU A 266 3.97 18.26 19.51
CA GLU A 266 3.52 18.40 20.90
C GLU A 266 2.06 17.93 21.09
N GLU A 267 1.23 18.02 20.05
CA GLU A 267 -0.14 17.49 20.04
C GLU A 267 -0.20 15.99 19.61
N GLY A 268 0.93 15.33 19.38
CA GLY A 268 0.99 13.97 18.87
C GLY A 268 0.55 13.85 17.40
N LEU A 269 0.82 14.88 16.59
CA LEU A 269 0.42 14.96 15.18
C LEU A 269 1.60 15.33 14.29
N VAL A 270 1.54 14.91 13.02
CA VAL A 270 2.38 15.42 11.94
C VAL A 270 1.55 15.70 10.70
N GLU A 271 1.99 16.65 9.88
CA GLU A 271 1.40 16.93 8.57
C GLU A 271 2.23 16.20 7.50
N PRO A 272 1.66 15.20 6.77
CA PRO A 272 2.41 14.37 5.83
C PRO A 272 2.53 15.02 4.45
N THR A 273 2.76 16.31 4.42
CA THR A 273 2.97 17.11 3.21
C THR A 273 4.39 17.68 3.16
N ASN A 274 4.86 18.07 1.99
CA ASN A 274 6.23 18.55 1.78
C ASN A 274 7.29 17.57 2.29
N MET A 275 7.06 16.29 2.01
CA MET A 275 8.01 15.22 2.29
C MET A 275 8.80 14.89 1.04
N GLU A 276 10.12 14.77 1.20
CA GLU A 276 11.04 14.36 0.15
C GLU A 276 11.71 13.03 0.53
N LEU A 277 12.30 12.37 -0.46
CA LEU A 277 13.00 11.11 -0.23
C LEU A 277 14.48 11.35 0.03
N PHE A 278 14.99 10.60 0.97
CA PHE A 278 16.40 10.59 1.36
C PHE A 278 16.96 9.17 1.25
N VAL A 279 18.26 9.09 1.02
CA VAL A 279 19.03 7.83 1.02
C VAL A 279 20.31 8.04 1.82
N ALA A 280 20.71 7.01 2.56
CA ALA A 280 21.97 6.98 3.30
C ALA A 280 22.59 5.57 3.26
N ASN A 281 23.82 5.43 3.75
CA ASN A 281 24.31 4.13 4.16
C ASN A 281 23.48 3.59 5.33
N ALA A 282 23.45 2.29 5.54
CA ALA A 282 22.62 1.65 6.57
C ALA A 282 22.93 2.10 8.01
N ASP A 283 24.09 2.72 8.24
CA ASP A 283 24.49 3.31 9.51
C ASP A 283 24.13 4.81 9.65
N GLY A 284 23.42 5.38 8.67
CA GLY A 284 23.02 6.79 8.61
C GLY A 284 24.05 7.72 8.00
N SER A 285 25.27 7.25 7.71
CA SER A 285 26.30 8.07 7.06
C SER A 285 25.95 8.39 5.60
N ASP A 286 26.53 9.46 5.04
CA ASP A 286 26.32 9.93 3.66
C ASP A 286 24.84 10.17 3.29
N ALA A 287 24.04 10.63 4.27
CA ALA A 287 22.63 10.96 4.05
C ALA A 287 22.48 12.10 3.03
N ARG A 288 21.59 11.91 2.07
CA ARG A 288 21.29 12.92 1.05
C ARG A 288 19.87 12.84 0.55
N GLN A 289 19.31 13.97 0.22
CA GLN A 289 18.01 14.09 -0.44
C GLN A 289 18.13 13.65 -1.90
N ILE A 290 17.16 12.85 -2.40
CA ILE A 290 17.12 12.37 -3.79
C ILE A 290 15.95 12.93 -4.59
N THR A 291 14.93 13.50 -3.95
CA THR A 291 13.82 14.19 -4.61
C THR A 291 13.75 15.65 -4.16
N ASP A 292 13.30 16.53 -5.04
CA ASP A 292 12.93 17.92 -4.76
C ASP A 292 11.71 18.25 -5.63
N LEU A 293 10.64 17.47 -5.38
CA LEU A 293 9.44 17.47 -6.20
C LEU A 293 8.32 18.32 -5.59
N GLY A 294 8.45 18.63 -4.30
CA GLY A 294 7.39 19.26 -3.53
C GLY A 294 6.20 18.30 -3.29
N ASN A 295 5.16 18.83 -2.62
CA ASN A 295 4.01 18.04 -2.21
C ASN A 295 4.40 16.84 -1.33
N ALA A 296 3.78 15.68 -1.52
CA ALA A 296 4.01 14.49 -0.71
C ALA A 296 4.65 13.38 -1.55
N ASN A 297 5.80 12.91 -1.11
CA ASN A 297 6.51 11.78 -1.67
C ASN A 297 6.65 10.72 -0.57
N TRP A 298 5.94 9.59 -0.71
CA TRP A 298 5.75 8.61 0.35
C TRP A 298 6.17 7.21 -0.07
N ALA A 299 6.26 6.33 0.93
CA ALA A 299 6.43 4.88 0.78
C ALA A 299 7.51 4.51 -0.24
N PRO A 300 8.75 5.00 -0.09
CA PRO A 300 9.83 4.63 -0.98
C PRO A 300 10.21 3.16 -0.77
N PHE A 301 10.50 2.46 -1.86
CA PHE A 301 11.02 1.09 -1.83
C PHE A 301 12.09 0.91 -2.90
N PHE A 302 13.15 0.16 -2.59
CA PHE A 302 14.20 -0.10 -3.57
C PHE A 302 13.70 -1.01 -4.69
N HIS A 303 14.03 -0.66 -5.93
CA HIS A 303 13.95 -1.59 -7.04
C HIS A 303 14.94 -2.75 -6.82
N PRO A 304 14.65 -3.99 -7.28
CA PRO A 304 15.54 -5.14 -7.07
C PRO A 304 16.98 -4.96 -7.56
N SER A 305 17.20 -4.09 -8.54
CA SER A 305 18.57 -3.74 -8.97
C SER A 305 19.39 -3.00 -7.91
N GLY A 306 18.77 -2.42 -6.90
CA GLY A 306 19.42 -1.54 -5.92
C GLY A 306 19.82 -0.17 -6.44
N GLU A 307 19.52 0.18 -7.71
CA GLU A 307 19.94 1.43 -8.35
C GLU A 307 18.83 2.47 -8.45
N LYS A 308 17.57 2.06 -8.24
CA LYS A 308 16.39 2.92 -8.35
C LYS A 308 15.47 2.77 -7.14
N ILE A 309 14.62 3.77 -6.93
CA ILE A 309 13.58 3.81 -5.90
C ILE A 309 12.22 3.92 -6.57
N LEU A 310 11.28 3.03 -6.21
CA LEU A 310 9.85 3.21 -6.42
C LEU A 310 9.26 3.97 -5.24
N PHE A 311 8.31 4.86 -5.49
CA PHE A 311 7.66 5.63 -4.44
C PHE A 311 6.29 6.14 -4.90
N SER A 312 5.45 6.51 -3.95
CA SER A 312 4.17 7.14 -4.21
C SER A 312 4.29 8.65 -4.13
N SER A 313 3.74 9.35 -5.11
CA SER A 313 3.80 10.82 -5.14
C SER A 313 2.57 11.45 -5.74
N ASN A 314 2.23 12.63 -5.21
CA ASN A 314 1.21 13.52 -5.78
C ASN A 314 1.82 14.81 -6.34
N HIS A 315 3.12 14.83 -6.69
CA HIS A 315 3.81 16.04 -7.14
C HIS A 315 3.18 16.67 -8.40
N ASN A 316 2.56 15.87 -9.26
CA ASN A 316 1.83 16.35 -10.44
C ASN A 316 0.43 16.88 -10.12
N SER A 317 -0.03 16.77 -8.86
CA SER A 317 -1.37 17.15 -8.46
C SER A 317 -1.44 18.58 -7.92
N GLN A 318 -2.47 19.32 -8.34
CA GLN A 318 -2.78 20.66 -7.78
C GLN A 318 -3.69 20.60 -6.55
N ARG A 319 -4.27 19.42 -6.23
CA ARG A 319 -5.32 19.28 -5.20
C ARG A 319 -5.05 18.15 -4.18
N GLY A 320 -3.82 17.64 -4.14
CA GLY A 320 -3.45 16.54 -3.25
C GLY A 320 -3.73 15.13 -3.79
N PHE A 321 -4.50 15.01 -4.87
CA PHE A 321 -4.78 13.77 -5.61
C PHE A 321 -4.71 14.03 -7.13
N PRO A 322 -4.32 13.03 -7.97
CA PRO A 322 -4.00 11.65 -7.61
C PRO A 322 -2.62 11.48 -6.95
N PHE A 323 -2.44 10.35 -6.25
CA PHE A 323 -1.14 9.76 -5.97
C PHE A 323 -0.89 8.64 -6.97
N ASN A 324 0.30 8.61 -7.55
CA ASN A 324 0.73 7.53 -8.44
C ASN A 324 2.12 7.02 -8.03
N LEU A 325 2.47 5.83 -8.50
CA LEU A 325 3.82 5.31 -8.34
C LEU A 325 4.75 5.95 -9.36
N PHE A 326 5.91 6.33 -8.88
CA PHE A 326 7.03 6.87 -9.67
C PHE A 326 8.29 6.09 -9.36
N MET A 327 9.24 6.13 -10.29
CA MET A 327 10.55 5.53 -10.15
C MET A 327 11.63 6.60 -10.42
N ILE A 328 12.70 6.59 -9.63
CA ILE A 328 13.81 7.55 -9.74
C ILE A 328 15.14 6.84 -9.47
N ASN A 329 16.21 7.26 -10.13
CA ASN A 329 17.55 6.78 -9.83
C ASN A 329 18.03 7.27 -8.45
N LEU A 330 18.96 6.55 -7.84
CA LEU A 330 19.53 6.96 -6.54
C LEU A 330 20.21 8.34 -6.59
N ASP A 331 20.69 8.79 -7.73
CA ASP A 331 21.29 10.12 -7.90
C ASP A 331 20.27 11.25 -8.10
N GLY A 332 18.97 10.93 -8.06
CA GLY A 332 17.88 11.90 -8.26
C GLY A 332 17.53 12.18 -9.71
N THR A 333 18.14 11.49 -10.67
CA THR A 333 17.84 11.62 -12.11
C THR A 333 16.83 10.57 -12.57
N GLY A 334 16.33 10.69 -13.79
CA GLY A 334 15.54 9.66 -14.45
C GLY A 334 14.16 9.42 -13.84
N LEU A 335 13.51 10.48 -13.30
CA LEU A 335 12.15 10.39 -12.79
C LEU A 335 11.19 9.87 -13.86
N GLU A 336 10.46 8.81 -13.56
CA GLU A 336 9.51 8.15 -14.43
C GLU A 336 8.20 7.88 -13.68
N GLN A 337 7.05 8.16 -14.30
CA GLN A 337 5.74 7.76 -13.76
C GLN A 337 5.45 6.32 -14.17
N VAL A 338 5.08 5.48 -13.19
CA VAL A 338 4.85 4.04 -13.35
C VAL A 338 3.36 3.72 -13.45
N THR A 339 2.53 4.32 -12.58
CA THR A 339 1.07 4.12 -12.58
C THR A 339 0.31 5.38 -12.93
N PHE A 340 -0.94 5.22 -13.40
CA PHE A 340 -1.72 6.32 -13.97
C PHE A 340 -3.19 6.32 -13.52
N ASP A 341 -3.46 5.80 -12.31
CA ASP A 341 -4.80 5.88 -11.73
C ASP A 341 -5.18 7.32 -11.37
N GLU A 342 -6.47 7.63 -11.42
CA GLU A 342 -6.99 8.97 -11.14
C GLU A 342 -7.19 9.24 -9.62
N ALA A 343 -6.93 8.25 -8.77
CA ALA A 343 -7.17 8.37 -7.35
C ALA A 343 -5.91 8.14 -6.49
N PHE A 344 -5.52 6.89 -6.23
CA PHE A 344 -4.48 6.59 -5.26
C PHE A 344 -3.79 5.27 -5.56
N ASP A 345 -2.48 5.31 -5.78
CA ASP A 345 -1.58 4.17 -5.80
C ASP A 345 -0.44 4.43 -4.82
N SER A 346 -0.16 3.50 -3.90
CA SER A 346 0.86 3.67 -2.87
C SER A 346 1.39 2.35 -2.33
N PHE A 347 2.40 2.42 -1.46
CA PHE A 347 3.02 1.31 -0.75
C PHE A 347 3.54 0.21 -1.68
N PRO A 348 4.40 0.55 -2.67
CA PRO A 348 4.97 -0.45 -3.55
C PRO A 348 6.01 -1.29 -2.82
N MET A 349 6.00 -2.61 -3.03
CA MET A 349 7.04 -3.50 -2.59
C MET A 349 7.26 -4.62 -3.60
N PHE A 350 8.51 -4.81 -4.03
CA PHE A 350 8.90 -5.94 -4.86
C PHE A 350 9.02 -7.23 -4.06
N SER A 351 8.69 -8.35 -4.70
CA SER A 351 9.11 -9.67 -4.22
C SER A 351 10.63 -9.76 -4.15
N TYR A 352 11.17 -10.62 -3.29
CA TYR A 352 12.62 -10.79 -3.17
C TYR A 352 13.25 -11.32 -4.46
N ASP A 353 12.51 -12.11 -5.25
CA ASP A 353 12.96 -12.56 -6.58
C ASP A 353 12.82 -11.50 -7.68
N GLY A 354 12.24 -10.35 -7.36
CA GLY A 354 12.07 -9.20 -8.26
C GLY A 354 11.01 -9.35 -9.36
N LYS A 355 10.25 -10.45 -9.37
CA LYS A 355 9.28 -10.73 -10.45
C LYS A 355 7.94 -10.05 -10.26
N TYR A 356 7.58 -9.75 -9.02
CA TYR A 356 6.28 -9.20 -8.69
C TYR A 356 6.41 -7.89 -7.93
N LEU A 357 5.47 -7.00 -8.17
CA LEU A 357 5.23 -5.78 -7.40
C LEU A 357 3.87 -5.88 -6.73
N VAL A 358 3.81 -5.75 -5.40
CA VAL A 358 2.56 -5.52 -4.68
C VAL A 358 2.42 -4.04 -4.37
N PHE A 359 1.20 -3.50 -4.47
CA PHE A 359 0.89 -2.11 -4.09
C PHE A 359 -0.58 -1.96 -3.69
N ALA A 360 -0.89 -0.89 -2.99
CA ALA A 360 -2.25 -0.52 -2.64
C ALA A 360 -2.82 0.46 -3.67
N SER A 361 -4.09 0.28 -4.07
CA SER A 361 -4.73 1.11 -5.07
C SER A 361 -6.23 1.28 -4.82
N ASN A 362 -6.77 2.44 -5.22
CA ASN A 362 -8.20 2.68 -5.28
C ASN A 362 -8.80 2.35 -6.64
N ARG A 363 -8.03 1.83 -7.59
CA ARG A 363 -8.56 1.35 -8.88
C ARG A 363 -9.57 0.23 -8.66
N ASN A 364 -10.53 0.09 -9.57
CA ASN A 364 -11.54 -0.97 -9.55
C ASN A 364 -12.34 -1.10 -8.24
N ASN A 365 -12.47 -0.02 -7.46
CA ASN A 365 -13.17 -0.03 -6.17
C ASN A 365 -14.69 0.23 -6.28
N GLY A 366 -15.25 0.25 -7.49
CA GLY A 366 -16.69 0.48 -7.70
C GLY A 366 -17.16 1.89 -7.31
N ARG A 367 -16.26 2.88 -7.30
CA ARG A 367 -16.47 4.27 -6.86
C ARG A 367 -16.73 4.42 -5.35
N THR A 368 -16.28 3.48 -4.57
CA THR A 368 -16.19 3.60 -3.11
C THR A 368 -14.93 4.39 -2.73
N ARG A 369 -14.60 4.40 -1.43
CA ARG A 369 -13.31 4.90 -0.95
C ARG A 369 -12.34 3.78 -0.61
N ASP A 370 -12.76 2.54 -0.90
CA ASP A 370 -11.98 1.36 -0.56
C ASP A 370 -10.61 1.39 -1.23
N THR A 371 -9.59 1.05 -0.46
CA THR A 371 -8.22 0.83 -0.93
C THR A 371 -7.94 -0.66 -0.90
N ASN A 372 -7.47 -1.20 -2.01
CA ASN A 372 -7.26 -2.63 -2.17
C ASN A 372 -5.82 -2.94 -2.56
N LEU A 373 -5.39 -4.16 -2.27
CA LEU A 373 -4.08 -4.66 -2.66
C LEU A 373 -4.13 -5.22 -4.09
N PHE A 374 -3.09 -4.93 -4.85
CA PHE A 374 -2.87 -5.42 -6.20
C PHE A 374 -1.48 -6.03 -6.31
N ILE A 375 -1.36 -7.08 -7.13
CA ILE A 375 -0.09 -7.69 -7.49
C ILE A 375 0.09 -7.61 -9.00
N ALA A 376 1.21 -7.06 -9.43
CA ALA A 376 1.61 -6.99 -10.83
C ALA A 376 2.76 -7.95 -11.10
N GLU A 377 2.74 -8.66 -12.23
CA GLU A 377 3.95 -9.26 -12.78
C GLU A 377 4.77 -8.13 -13.44
N TRP A 378 6.00 -7.94 -12.95
CA TRP A 378 6.86 -6.82 -13.36
C TRP A 378 7.63 -7.10 -14.64
N GLN A 379 7.87 -6.05 -15.42
CA GLN A 379 8.84 -6.02 -16.51
C GLN A 379 9.58 -4.68 -16.53
N ASP A 380 10.87 -4.72 -16.79
CA ASP A 380 11.72 -3.53 -16.92
C ASP A 380 11.48 -2.74 -18.23
#